data_f305432362f296298e8a6d8a1cea22b9
#
_entry.id   f305432362f296298e8a6d8a1cea22b9
#
_cell.length_a   1.000
_cell.length_b   1.000
_cell.length_c   1.000
_cell.angle_alpha   90.00
_cell.angle_beta   90.00
_cell.angle_gamma   90.00
#
_symmetry.space_group_name_H-M   'P 1'
#
loop_
_entity.id
_entity.type
_entity.pdbx_description
1 polymer ?
#
loop_
_entity_poly.entity_id
_entity_poly.type
_entity_poly.pdbx_seq_one_letter_code
_entity_poly.pdbx_strand_id
1 'polypeptide(L)'
;DKVLWSTPIAKANAITELKRRDYNPMPLKRVNIRKSNGKLRPLGIPTMKDRAMQALYLMALDPVAETTADNHSYGFRKERCTGDAIHQCYINLSKESSPQWILEGDIKGCFDHINHEWLLNNIPMDKVMLRKWLKSGFIFNKQLFPTEEGTPQGGIISPTLANMALDGLQTMLEAKFHRVDLYSPKRSYYPKVHLIRYADDFIITSISKEMLEQEIMPMVKEFLQARGLTLSEEKTKITHIDEGFDFLGFNIRKYKGKFLITSSKESQKKFQRKINEIVNSHKTIPQESLI
;
A
#
# COMPACT_ATOMS: atom_id res chain seq x y z
N ASP A 1 -0.37 0.40 26.89
CA ASP A 1 -1.18 0.91 28.00
C ASP A 1 -2.35 -0.06 28.23
N LYS A 2 -2.92 0.00 29.41
CA LYS A 2 -4.13 -0.78 29.75
C LYS A 2 -5.39 0.09 29.71
N VAL A 3 -5.32 1.23 29.03
CA VAL A 3 -6.42 2.19 28.94
C VAL A 3 -7.44 1.70 27.92
N LEU A 4 -8.68 1.50 28.35
CA LEU A 4 -9.83 1.19 27.51
C LEU A 4 -10.86 2.30 27.65
N TRP A 5 -11.16 2.98 26.57
CA TRP A 5 -12.29 3.92 26.49
C TRP A 5 -13.52 3.16 25.97
N SER A 6 -14.12 2.36 26.86
CA SER A 6 -15.24 1.49 26.51
C SER A 6 -16.59 2.22 26.41
N THR A 7 -16.75 3.35 27.10
CA THR A 7 -18.02 4.13 27.12
C THR A 7 -17.92 5.39 26.29
N PRO A 8 -19.05 5.93 25.76
CA PRO A 8 -19.07 7.22 25.08
C PRO A 8 -18.53 8.37 25.94
N ILE A 9 -18.84 8.38 27.24
CA ILE A 9 -18.35 9.38 28.19
C ILE A 9 -16.83 9.31 28.34
N ALA A 10 -16.26 8.11 28.48
CA ALA A 10 -14.81 7.94 28.56
C ALA A 10 -14.12 8.42 27.28
N LYS A 11 -14.72 8.17 26.10
CA LYS A 11 -14.20 8.69 24.82
C LYS A 11 -14.27 10.20 24.72
N ALA A 12 -15.38 10.82 25.15
CA ALA A 12 -15.55 12.26 25.17
C ALA A 12 -14.53 12.94 26.11
N ASN A 13 -14.36 12.40 27.31
CA ASN A 13 -13.38 12.93 28.27
C ASN A 13 -11.93 12.79 27.74
N ALA A 14 -11.62 11.70 27.04
CA ALA A 14 -10.30 11.51 26.45
C ALA A 14 -9.93 12.59 25.43
N ILE A 15 -10.90 13.13 24.69
CA ILE A 15 -10.66 14.21 23.71
C ILE A 15 -10.09 15.46 24.40
N THR A 16 -10.56 15.81 25.59
CA THR A 16 -10.08 16.97 26.34
C THR A 16 -8.63 16.86 26.78
N GLU A 17 -8.11 15.62 26.84
CA GLU A 17 -6.72 15.32 27.20
C GLU A 17 -5.77 15.37 25.99
N LEU A 18 -6.29 15.44 24.75
CA LEU A 18 -5.49 15.51 23.55
C LEU A 18 -4.94 16.91 23.34
N LYS A 19 -3.85 17.25 24.02
CA LYS A 19 -3.18 18.54 23.93
C LYS A 19 -1.84 18.36 23.22
N ARG A 20 -1.53 19.26 22.28
CA ARG A 20 -0.23 19.30 21.59
C ARG A 20 0.91 19.67 22.54
N ARG A 21 0.63 20.64 23.45
CA ARG A 21 1.60 21.09 24.43
C ARG A 21 1.97 19.95 25.39
N ASP A 22 3.25 19.76 25.62
CA ASP A 22 3.82 18.74 26.51
C ASP A 22 3.48 17.28 26.10
N TYR A 23 2.92 17.06 24.89
CA TYR A 23 2.68 15.72 24.40
C TYR A 23 3.98 15.03 24.00
N ASN A 24 4.19 13.84 24.52
CA ASN A 24 5.23 12.92 24.12
C ASN A 24 4.61 11.53 23.91
N PRO A 25 4.76 10.93 22.72
CA PRO A 25 4.24 9.60 22.46
C PRO A 25 5.02 8.55 23.29
N MET A 26 4.31 7.52 23.68
CA MET A 26 4.94 6.37 24.31
C MET A 26 5.59 5.48 23.24
N PRO A 27 6.65 4.73 23.59
CA PRO A 27 7.21 3.74 22.68
C PRO A 27 6.15 2.72 22.24
N LEU A 28 6.24 2.28 20.99
CA LEU A 28 5.32 1.31 20.42
C LEU A 28 5.48 -0.07 21.06
N LYS A 29 4.39 -0.81 21.22
CA LYS A 29 4.47 -2.21 21.59
C LYS A 29 4.73 -3.04 20.33
N ARG A 30 5.89 -3.71 20.24
CA ARG A 30 6.23 -4.62 19.13
C ARG A 30 5.51 -5.96 19.31
N VAL A 31 4.77 -6.37 18.27
CA VAL A 31 4.10 -7.67 18.18
C VAL A 31 4.42 -8.28 16.82
N ASN A 32 4.85 -9.53 16.79
CA ASN A 32 5.12 -10.24 15.55
C ASN A 32 3.91 -11.09 15.15
N ILE A 33 3.38 -10.85 13.95
CA ILE A 33 2.29 -11.64 13.36
C ILE A 33 2.85 -12.56 12.27
N ARG A 34 2.44 -13.83 12.24
CA ARG A 34 2.82 -14.76 11.18
C ARG A 34 2.10 -14.41 9.87
N LYS A 35 2.86 -14.28 8.79
CA LYS A 35 2.35 -14.20 7.41
C LYS A 35 1.97 -15.61 6.92
N SER A 36 1.19 -15.68 5.83
CA SER A 36 0.82 -16.96 5.17
C SER A 36 2.03 -17.79 4.71
N ASN A 37 3.16 -17.14 4.41
CA ASN A 37 4.42 -17.78 4.03
C ASN A 37 5.33 -18.18 5.21
N GLY A 38 4.82 -18.11 6.45
CA GLY A 38 5.56 -18.43 7.68
C GLY A 38 6.51 -17.35 8.19
N LYS A 39 6.84 -16.33 7.40
CA LYS A 39 7.66 -15.18 7.84
C LYS A 39 6.90 -14.34 8.86
N LEU A 40 7.62 -13.67 9.75
CA LEU A 40 7.03 -12.77 10.74
C LEU A 40 6.87 -11.35 10.15
N ARG A 41 5.74 -10.71 10.47
CA ARG A 41 5.51 -9.29 10.24
C ARG A 41 5.54 -8.56 11.57
N PRO A 42 6.50 -7.67 11.80
CA PRO A 42 6.53 -6.88 13.01
C PRO A 42 5.47 -5.77 12.94
N LEU A 43 4.62 -5.67 13.96
CA LEU A 43 3.69 -4.56 14.14
C LEU A 43 4.16 -3.68 15.29
N GLY A 44 4.08 -2.37 15.12
CA GLY A 44 4.29 -1.39 16.18
C GLY A 44 2.95 -0.81 16.63
N ILE A 45 2.46 -1.21 17.80
CA ILE A 45 1.14 -0.81 18.30
C ILE A 45 1.28 0.41 19.20
N PRO A 46 0.76 1.59 18.80
CA PRO A 46 0.73 2.78 19.66
C PRO A 46 -0.27 2.62 20.83
N THR A 47 -0.10 3.43 21.86
CA THR A 47 -1.09 3.53 22.95
C THR A 47 -2.42 4.09 22.45
N MET A 48 -3.50 3.93 23.22
CA MET A 48 -4.80 4.48 22.85
C MET A 48 -4.76 6.01 22.71
N LYS A 49 -4.04 6.69 23.60
CA LYS A 49 -3.84 8.16 23.54
C LYS A 49 -3.08 8.56 22.27
N ASP A 50 -2.02 7.83 21.92
CA ASP A 50 -1.24 8.10 20.70
C ASP A 50 -2.06 7.87 19.44
N ARG A 51 -2.88 6.80 19.42
CA ARG A 51 -3.83 6.56 18.32
C ARG A 51 -4.83 7.69 18.16
N ALA A 52 -5.42 8.16 19.24
CA ALA A 52 -6.37 9.27 19.20
C ALA A 52 -5.70 10.57 18.74
N MET A 53 -4.47 10.85 19.20
CA MET A 53 -3.70 12.00 18.74
C MET A 53 -3.37 11.88 17.24
N GLN A 54 -2.93 10.72 16.76
CA GLN A 54 -2.71 10.47 15.32
C GLN A 54 -3.99 10.63 14.51
N ALA A 55 -5.13 10.14 15.02
CA ALA A 55 -6.42 10.30 14.34
C ALA A 55 -6.82 11.77 14.21
N LEU A 56 -6.61 12.57 15.25
CA LEU A 56 -6.89 14.02 15.22
C LEU A 56 -6.09 14.73 14.12
N TYR A 57 -4.80 14.44 14.02
CA TYR A 57 -3.95 15.01 12.96
C TYR A 57 -4.28 14.46 11.58
N LEU A 58 -4.68 13.19 11.50
CA LEU A 58 -5.11 12.57 10.25
C LEU A 58 -6.38 13.24 9.69
N MET A 59 -7.31 13.67 10.54
CA MET A 59 -8.51 14.41 10.08
C MET A 59 -8.16 15.68 9.30
N ALA A 60 -7.04 16.33 9.63
CA ALA A 60 -6.56 17.50 8.90
C ALA A 60 -5.70 17.14 7.68
N LEU A 61 -4.93 16.04 7.76
CA LEU A 61 -4.03 15.60 6.68
C LEU A 61 -4.76 14.86 5.56
N ASP A 62 -5.79 14.09 5.88
CA ASP A 62 -6.51 13.21 4.97
C ASP A 62 -7.10 13.94 3.74
N PRO A 63 -7.77 15.11 3.87
CA PRO A 63 -8.22 15.87 2.71
C PRO A 63 -7.09 16.32 1.78
N VAL A 64 -5.94 16.67 2.34
CA VAL A 64 -4.76 17.08 1.56
C VAL A 64 -4.20 15.85 0.84
N ALA A 65 -4.02 14.74 1.55
CA ALA A 65 -3.55 13.48 0.97
C ALA A 65 -4.45 12.99 -0.16
N GLU A 66 -5.79 13.09 0.01
CA GLU A 66 -6.74 12.65 -1.03
C GLU A 66 -6.69 13.54 -2.27
N THR A 67 -6.52 14.85 -2.12
CA THR A 67 -6.49 15.79 -3.25
C THR A 67 -5.17 15.77 -4.01
N THR A 68 -4.07 15.37 -3.39
CA THR A 68 -2.74 15.32 -4.01
C THR A 68 -2.31 13.91 -4.42
N ALA A 69 -3.11 12.90 -4.10
CA ALA A 69 -2.81 11.50 -4.40
C ALA A 69 -2.82 11.22 -5.90
N ASP A 70 -2.00 10.28 -6.31
CA ASP A 70 -2.06 9.68 -7.64
C ASP A 70 -3.47 9.14 -7.94
N ASN A 71 -4.02 9.42 -9.13
CA ASN A 71 -5.39 9.06 -9.50
C ASN A 71 -5.66 7.56 -9.45
N HIS A 72 -4.68 6.75 -9.83
CA HIS A 72 -4.76 5.28 -9.87
C HIS A 72 -4.09 4.62 -8.66
N SER A 73 -4.10 5.31 -7.51
CA SER A 73 -3.73 4.79 -6.20
C SER A 73 -4.98 4.49 -5.38
N TYR A 74 -5.12 3.27 -4.88
CA TYR A 74 -6.37 2.79 -4.26
C TYR A 74 -6.21 2.32 -2.81
N GLY A 75 -5.10 1.69 -2.45
CA GLY A 75 -4.90 1.13 -1.11
C GLY A 75 -4.87 2.19 -0.01
N PHE A 76 -5.48 1.89 1.14
CA PHE A 76 -5.55 2.76 2.32
C PHE A 76 -6.26 4.12 2.11
N ARG A 77 -6.98 4.29 1.03
CA ARG A 77 -7.78 5.47 0.75
C ARG A 77 -9.26 5.17 1.03
N LYS A 78 -9.95 6.15 1.59
CA LYS A 78 -11.39 6.05 1.86
C LYS A 78 -12.17 5.87 0.56
N GLU A 79 -13.28 5.13 0.63
CA GLU A 79 -14.17 4.86 -0.51
C GLU A 79 -13.48 4.19 -1.70
N ARG A 80 -12.29 3.58 -1.49
CA ARG A 80 -11.54 2.84 -2.50
C ARG A 80 -11.34 1.40 -2.06
N CYS A 81 -11.45 0.48 -3.00
CA CYS A 81 -11.29 -0.94 -2.72
C CYS A 81 -10.42 -1.65 -3.79
N THR A 82 -10.14 -2.93 -3.57
CA THR A 82 -9.41 -3.76 -4.54
C THR A 82 -10.15 -3.88 -5.86
N GLY A 83 -11.50 -3.85 -5.83
CA GLY A 83 -12.33 -3.88 -7.02
C GLY A 83 -12.07 -2.71 -7.97
N ASP A 84 -11.83 -1.51 -7.43
CA ASP A 84 -11.52 -0.32 -8.24
C ASP A 84 -10.18 -0.47 -8.96
N ALA A 85 -9.16 -0.98 -8.27
CA ALA A 85 -7.85 -1.25 -8.88
C ALA A 85 -7.96 -2.31 -9.99
N ILE A 86 -8.74 -3.37 -9.77
CA ILE A 86 -8.98 -4.43 -10.76
C ILE A 86 -9.82 -3.89 -11.94
N HIS A 87 -10.80 -3.03 -11.67
CA HIS A 87 -11.55 -2.36 -12.73
C HIS A 87 -10.64 -1.47 -13.59
N GLN A 88 -9.69 -0.76 -12.97
CA GLN A 88 -8.70 0.01 -13.72
C GLN A 88 -7.79 -0.88 -14.57
N CYS A 89 -7.44 -2.08 -14.10
CA CYS A 89 -6.74 -3.07 -14.92
C CYS A 89 -7.58 -3.45 -16.15
N TYR A 90 -8.88 -3.65 -15.98
CA TYR A 90 -9.79 -3.92 -17.11
C TYR A 90 -9.80 -2.76 -18.12
N ILE A 91 -9.93 -1.53 -17.66
CA ILE A 91 -9.92 -0.34 -18.53
C ILE A 91 -8.63 -0.28 -19.37
N ASN A 92 -7.49 -0.52 -18.73
CA ASN A 92 -6.17 -0.37 -19.37
C ASN A 92 -5.79 -1.55 -20.26
N LEU A 93 -6.26 -2.77 -19.98
CA LEU A 93 -5.71 -4.00 -20.58
C LEU A 93 -6.70 -4.77 -21.46
N SER A 94 -8.01 -4.48 -21.43
CA SER A 94 -9.04 -5.31 -22.08
C SER A 94 -9.04 -5.23 -23.60
N LYS A 95 -8.72 -4.07 -24.19
CA LYS A 95 -8.78 -3.85 -25.62
C LYS A 95 -7.67 -4.58 -26.38
N GLU A 96 -7.90 -4.90 -27.64
CA GLU A 96 -6.88 -5.49 -28.51
C GLU A 96 -5.64 -4.58 -28.62
N SER A 97 -5.87 -3.27 -28.76
CA SER A 97 -4.82 -2.25 -28.82
C SER A 97 -4.17 -1.91 -27.47
N SER A 98 -4.55 -2.54 -26.38
CA SER A 98 -3.99 -2.29 -25.03
C SER A 98 -2.52 -2.70 -24.95
N PRO A 99 -1.75 -2.13 -23.97
CA PRO A 99 -0.39 -2.56 -23.71
C PRO A 99 -0.35 -4.04 -23.35
N GLN A 100 0.74 -4.71 -23.71
CA GLN A 100 0.89 -6.16 -23.54
C GLN A 100 1.93 -6.56 -22.49
N TRP A 101 2.76 -5.63 -22.05
CA TRP A 101 3.79 -5.89 -21.06
C TRP A 101 3.46 -5.21 -19.74
N ILE A 102 3.65 -5.94 -18.67
CA ILE A 102 3.31 -5.53 -17.30
C ILE A 102 4.56 -5.69 -16.41
N LEU A 103 4.98 -4.61 -15.77
CA LEU A 103 5.90 -4.64 -14.64
C LEU A 103 5.08 -4.82 -13.37
N GLU A 104 5.23 -5.95 -12.70
CA GLU A 104 4.71 -6.22 -11.36
C GLU A 104 5.77 -5.74 -10.36
N GLY A 105 5.44 -4.74 -9.53
CA GLY A 105 6.37 -4.15 -8.58
C GLY A 105 5.91 -4.38 -7.14
N ASP A 106 6.86 -4.78 -6.29
CA ASP A 106 6.68 -4.90 -4.83
C ASP A 106 7.81 -4.12 -4.14
N ILE A 107 7.47 -3.34 -3.12
CA ILE A 107 8.43 -2.53 -2.38
C ILE A 107 8.90 -3.31 -1.15
N LYS A 108 10.21 -3.50 -1.02
CA LYS A 108 10.78 -4.24 0.11
C LYS A 108 10.56 -3.49 1.42
N GLY A 109 9.71 -4.04 2.31
CA GLY A 109 9.49 -3.49 3.64
C GLY A 109 9.07 -2.02 3.63
N CYS A 110 8.13 -1.62 2.78
CA CYS A 110 7.76 -0.22 2.55
C CYS A 110 7.60 0.58 3.84
N PHE A 111 6.81 0.08 4.80
CA PHE A 111 6.60 0.77 6.07
C PHE A 111 7.85 0.84 6.96
N ASP A 112 8.79 -0.08 6.78
CA ASP A 112 9.95 -0.20 7.67
C ASP A 112 11.13 0.69 7.22
N HIS A 113 11.15 1.17 5.97
CA HIS A 113 12.31 1.82 5.38
C HIS A 113 12.08 3.25 4.85
N ILE A 114 10.85 3.82 4.97
CA ILE A 114 10.63 5.20 4.51
C ILE A 114 11.55 6.15 5.29
N ASN A 115 12.30 6.97 4.57
CA ASN A 115 13.24 7.92 5.14
C ASN A 115 12.52 8.98 5.99
N HIS A 116 12.91 9.17 7.26
CA HIS A 116 12.30 10.14 8.17
C HIS A 116 12.49 11.57 7.72
N GLU A 117 13.67 11.94 7.21
CA GLU A 117 13.93 13.30 6.73
C GLU A 117 13.08 13.61 5.50
N TRP A 118 12.91 12.62 4.60
CA TRP A 118 12.00 12.79 3.47
C TRP A 118 10.58 13.09 3.96
N LEU A 119 10.05 12.31 4.91
CA LEU A 119 8.71 12.53 5.48
C LEU A 119 8.61 13.92 6.14
N LEU A 120 9.61 14.29 6.93
CA LEU A 120 9.64 15.58 7.62
C LEU A 120 9.67 16.77 6.64
N ASN A 121 10.30 16.63 5.49
CA ASN A 121 10.41 17.70 4.50
C ASN A 121 9.18 17.79 3.58
N ASN A 122 8.52 16.68 3.27
CA ASN A 122 7.50 16.62 2.23
C ASN A 122 6.07 16.50 2.75
N ILE A 123 5.84 15.94 3.95
CA ILE A 123 4.47 15.83 4.48
C ILE A 123 3.98 17.16 5.06
N PRO A 124 2.85 17.74 4.61
CA PRO A 124 2.35 19.05 5.04
C PRO A 124 1.60 18.97 6.39
N MET A 125 2.34 18.65 7.46
CA MET A 125 1.78 18.59 8.82
C MET A 125 2.78 19.16 9.83
N ASP A 126 2.36 19.29 11.11
CA ASP A 126 3.23 19.69 12.21
C ASP A 126 4.48 18.80 12.31
N LYS A 127 5.63 19.37 11.96
CA LYS A 127 6.92 18.65 11.90
C LYS A 127 7.38 18.15 13.29
N VAL A 128 7.00 18.87 14.35
CA VAL A 128 7.36 18.47 15.72
C VAL A 128 6.59 17.21 16.10
N MET A 129 5.28 17.18 15.80
CA MET A 129 4.45 16.02 16.08
C MET A 129 4.87 14.81 15.22
N LEU A 130 5.09 15.02 13.93
CA LEU A 130 5.55 13.96 13.03
C LEU A 130 6.87 13.37 13.53
N ARG A 131 7.87 14.21 13.85
CA ARG A 131 9.16 13.74 14.37
C ARG A 131 9.01 12.95 15.68
N LYS A 132 8.14 13.39 16.59
CA LYS A 132 7.88 12.67 17.83
C LYS A 132 7.34 11.27 17.57
N TRP A 133 6.42 11.08 16.66
CA TRP A 133 5.88 9.75 16.31
C TRP A 133 6.90 8.87 15.60
N LEU A 134 7.64 9.41 14.64
CA LEU A 134 8.68 8.68 13.92
C LEU A 134 9.81 8.22 14.84
N LYS A 135 10.16 9.03 15.85
CA LYS A 135 11.25 8.76 16.80
C LYS A 135 10.79 8.14 18.13
N SER A 136 9.53 7.70 18.26
CA SER A 136 9.00 7.17 19.51
C SER A 136 9.65 5.87 19.99
N GLY A 137 10.33 5.15 19.10
CA GLY A 137 10.92 3.84 19.39
C GLY A 137 9.87 2.76 19.60
N PHE A 138 10.34 1.55 19.91
CA PHE A 138 9.47 0.43 20.24
C PHE A 138 10.03 -0.44 21.36
N ILE A 139 9.12 -1.05 22.13
CA ILE A 139 9.47 -2.02 23.16
C ILE A 139 9.29 -3.44 22.62
N PHE A 140 10.35 -4.22 22.72
CA PHE A 140 10.35 -5.64 22.43
C PHE A 140 11.10 -6.40 23.52
N ASN A 141 10.52 -7.47 24.06
CA ASN A 141 11.09 -8.25 25.18
C ASN A 141 11.52 -7.36 26.37
N LYS A 142 10.71 -6.35 26.71
CA LYS A 142 10.97 -5.37 27.80
C LYS A 142 12.16 -4.43 27.57
N GLN A 143 12.76 -4.43 26.39
CA GLN A 143 13.83 -3.51 26.01
C GLN A 143 13.31 -2.46 25.03
N LEU A 144 13.80 -1.22 25.15
CA LEU A 144 13.50 -0.11 24.26
C LEU A 144 14.50 -0.08 23.11
N PHE A 145 13.99 -0.01 21.90
CA PHE A 145 14.77 0.14 20.67
C PHE A 145 14.42 1.45 19.97
N PRO A 146 15.39 2.20 19.46
CA PRO A 146 15.14 3.40 18.67
C PRO A 146 14.50 3.03 17.33
N THR A 147 13.83 4.03 16.70
CA THR A 147 13.35 3.96 15.31
C THR A 147 14.10 5.01 14.52
N GLU A 148 14.87 4.60 13.52
CA GLU A 148 15.71 5.49 12.71
C GLU A 148 15.10 5.77 11.33
N GLU A 149 14.30 4.84 10.84
CA GLU A 149 13.57 4.90 9.56
C GLU A 149 12.19 4.25 9.67
N GLY A 150 11.38 4.44 8.65
CA GLY A 150 10.06 3.83 8.54
C GLY A 150 8.96 4.50 9.33
N THR A 151 7.75 3.99 9.14
CA THR A 151 6.56 4.35 9.91
C THR A 151 6.00 3.10 10.59
N PRO A 152 5.45 3.19 11.82
CA PRO A 152 5.00 2.01 12.53
C PRO A 152 3.84 1.31 11.82
N GLN A 153 4.02 0.04 11.47
CA GLN A 153 2.92 -0.81 10.99
C GLN A 153 1.92 -1.03 12.13
N GLY A 154 0.83 -0.29 12.13
CA GLY A 154 -0.20 -0.28 13.19
C GLY A 154 -0.49 1.11 13.76
N GLY A 155 0.24 2.13 13.35
CA GLY A 155 -0.12 3.53 13.57
C GLY A 155 -1.33 3.93 12.72
N ILE A 156 -2.19 4.79 13.24
CA ILE A 156 -3.40 5.27 12.54
C ILE A 156 -3.02 6.12 11.32
N ILE A 157 -2.00 6.95 11.42
CA ILE A 157 -1.57 7.87 10.35
C ILE A 157 -0.60 7.21 9.36
N SER A 158 0.04 6.09 9.73
CA SER A 158 1.11 5.47 8.93
C SER A 158 0.71 5.06 7.50
N PRO A 159 -0.51 4.53 7.25
CA PRO A 159 -0.94 4.21 5.90
C PRO A 159 -1.00 5.44 4.98
N THR A 160 -1.48 6.57 5.50
CA THR A 160 -1.54 7.83 4.76
C THR A 160 -0.14 8.39 4.49
N LEU A 161 0.77 8.34 5.47
CA LEU A 161 2.17 8.74 5.28
C LEU A 161 2.87 7.89 4.21
N ALA A 162 2.64 6.57 4.21
CA ALA A 162 3.19 5.66 3.20
C ALA A 162 2.63 5.97 1.81
N ASN A 163 1.32 6.21 1.68
CA ASN A 163 0.73 6.62 0.40
C ASN A 163 1.34 7.92 -0.10
N MET A 164 1.40 8.96 0.74
CA MET A 164 1.99 10.25 0.36
C MET A 164 3.47 10.14 -0.02
N ALA A 165 4.21 9.19 0.56
CA ALA A 165 5.58 8.90 0.15
C ALA A 165 5.65 8.27 -1.25
N LEU A 166 4.63 7.55 -1.68
CA LEU A 166 4.56 6.88 -2.98
C LEU A 166 3.82 7.69 -4.05
N ASP A 167 3.07 8.72 -3.65
CA ASP A 167 2.37 9.61 -4.57
C ASP A 167 3.36 10.46 -5.38
N GLY A 168 2.96 10.80 -6.60
CA GLY A 168 3.79 11.44 -7.61
C GLY A 168 4.49 10.45 -8.55
N LEU A 169 4.46 9.14 -8.27
CA LEU A 169 5.00 8.13 -9.18
C LEU A 169 4.23 8.11 -10.51
N GLN A 170 2.90 8.19 -10.47
CA GLN A 170 2.05 8.28 -11.66
C GLN A 170 2.37 9.55 -12.44
N THR A 171 2.40 10.68 -11.78
CA THR A 171 2.70 11.99 -12.40
C THR A 171 4.06 11.98 -13.08
N MET A 172 5.09 11.42 -12.45
CA MET A 172 6.44 11.29 -13.02
C MET A 172 6.43 10.44 -14.30
N LEU A 173 5.74 9.31 -14.30
CA LEU A 173 5.62 8.43 -15.46
C LEU A 173 4.84 9.10 -16.59
N GLU A 174 3.70 9.74 -16.30
CA GLU A 174 2.86 10.43 -17.28
C GLU A 174 3.58 11.62 -17.90
N ALA A 175 4.40 12.34 -17.15
CA ALA A 175 5.19 13.46 -17.67
C ALA A 175 6.19 13.02 -18.74
N LYS A 176 6.81 11.84 -18.59
CA LYS A 176 7.80 11.33 -19.55
C LYS A 176 7.17 10.52 -20.68
N PHE A 177 6.15 9.72 -20.39
CA PHE A 177 5.59 8.73 -21.31
C PHE A 177 4.20 9.11 -21.83
N HIS A 178 3.98 10.41 -22.04
CA HIS A 178 2.74 10.89 -22.63
C HIS A 178 2.64 10.58 -24.14
N ARG A 179 1.44 10.72 -24.69
CA ARG A 179 1.22 10.61 -26.13
C ARG A 179 1.90 11.76 -26.84
N VAL A 180 2.67 11.47 -27.87
CA VAL A 180 3.32 12.47 -28.74
C VAL A 180 2.68 12.40 -30.12
N ASP A 181 2.07 13.50 -30.57
CA ASP A 181 1.52 13.61 -31.91
C ASP A 181 2.62 14.11 -32.87
N LEU A 182 3.13 13.19 -33.70
CA LEU A 182 4.17 13.47 -34.69
C LEU A 182 3.53 13.98 -36.01
N TYR A 183 3.45 15.29 -36.20
CA TYR A 183 3.02 15.99 -37.46
C TYR A 183 1.66 15.61 -38.06
N SER A 184 1.01 14.56 -37.62
CA SER A 184 -0.31 14.10 -38.06
C SER A 184 -0.93 13.17 -37.00
N PRO A 185 -2.26 13.24 -36.78
CA PRO A 185 -2.96 12.30 -35.91
C PRO A 185 -2.76 10.82 -36.27
N LYS A 186 -2.37 10.53 -37.51
CA LYS A 186 -2.07 9.18 -38.02
C LYS A 186 -0.67 8.69 -37.65
N ARG A 187 0.21 9.53 -37.10
CA ARG A 187 1.58 9.20 -36.68
C ARG A 187 1.83 9.54 -35.21
N SER A 188 0.84 9.34 -34.37
CA SER A 188 1.03 9.52 -32.93
C SER A 188 1.74 8.29 -32.32
N TYR A 189 2.74 8.53 -31.50
CA TYR A 189 3.37 7.51 -30.66
C TYR A 189 2.80 7.60 -29.27
N TYR A 190 2.28 6.49 -28.75
CA TYR A 190 1.76 6.40 -27.40
C TYR A 190 2.28 5.13 -26.72
N PRO A 191 3.21 5.25 -25.77
CA PRO A 191 3.83 4.11 -25.09
C PRO A 191 2.89 3.37 -24.14
N LYS A 192 1.71 3.93 -23.84
CA LYS A 192 0.65 3.34 -22.98
C LYS A 192 1.18 2.90 -21.62
N VAL A 193 1.98 3.78 -21.03
CA VAL A 193 2.49 3.59 -19.67
C VAL A 193 1.43 4.04 -18.69
N HIS A 194 0.91 3.12 -17.90
CA HIS A 194 -0.10 3.37 -16.88
C HIS A 194 0.33 2.72 -15.57
N LEU A 195 0.28 3.48 -14.49
CA LEU A 195 0.45 2.98 -13.13
C LEU A 195 -0.91 2.59 -12.54
N ILE A 196 -0.98 1.46 -11.85
CA ILE A 196 -2.09 1.07 -10.97
C ILE A 196 -1.46 0.61 -9.66
N ARG A 197 -1.76 1.30 -8.57
CA ARG A 197 -1.13 1.06 -7.26
C ARG A 197 -2.18 0.77 -6.18
N TYR A 198 -1.88 -0.23 -5.37
CA TYR A 198 -2.63 -0.54 -4.16
C TYR A 198 -1.65 -0.64 -2.97
N ALA A 199 -1.49 0.44 -2.22
CA ALA A 199 -0.46 0.59 -1.19
C ALA A 199 0.95 0.40 -1.77
N ASP A 200 1.68 -0.62 -1.31
CA ASP A 200 3.02 -1.00 -1.75
C ASP A 200 3.04 -1.96 -2.96
N ASP A 201 1.90 -2.57 -3.30
CA ASP A 201 1.75 -3.40 -4.51
C ASP A 201 1.36 -2.51 -5.70
N PHE A 202 2.05 -2.62 -6.83
CA PHE A 202 1.70 -1.86 -8.02
C PHE A 202 2.04 -2.60 -9.31
N ILE A 203 1.37 -2.20 -10.37
CA ILE A 203 1.72 -2.60 -11.74
C ILE A 203 1.93 -1.37 -12.61
N ILE A 204 2.84 -1.50 -13.59
CA ILE A 204 3.04 -0.51 -14.65
C ILE A 204 2.94 -1.23 -15.99
N THR A 205 2.11 -0.70 -16.88
CA THR A 205 1.92 -1.26 -18.22
C THR A 205 2.81 -0.56 -19.24
N SER A 206 3.14 -1.25 -20.34
CA SER A 206 3.80 -0.66 -21.52
C SER A 206 3.57 -1.49 -22.77
N ILE A 207 3.78 -0.89 -23.94
CA ILE A 207 3.77 -1.58 -25.23
C ILE A 207 5.03 -2.43 -25.48
N SER A 208 6.14 -2.15 -24.78
CA SER A 208 7.45 -2.79 -24.96
C SER A 208 8.04 -3.26 -23.65
N LYS A 209 8.63 -4.45 -23.69
CA LYS A 209 9.38 -5.02 -22.57
C LYS A 209 10.65 -4.21 -22.29
N GLU A 210 11.35 -3.84 -23.35
CA GLU A 210 12.61 -3.10 -23.30
C GLU A 210 12.41 -1.74 -22.61
N MET A 211 11.29 -1.06 -22.90
CA MET A 211 10.93 0.20 -22.23
C MET A 211 10.73 0.00 -20.72
N LEU A 212 10.07 -1.09 -20.31
CA LEU A 212 9.93 -1.41 -18.88
C LEU A 212 11.28 -1.67 -18.23
N GLU A 213 12.18 -2.41 -18.90
CA GLU A 213 13.49 -2.79 -18.36
C GLU A 213 14.48 -1.63 -18.33
N GLN A 214 14.58 -0.87 -19.42
CA GLN A 214 15.66 0.08 -19.64
C GLN A 214 15.33 1.52 -19.23
N GLU A 215 14.04 1.88 -19.21
CA GLU A 215 13.63 3.24 -18.90
C GLU A 215 12.77 3.32 -17.65
N ILE A 216 11.69 2.56 -17.57
CA ILE A 216 10.69 2.69 -16.50
C ILE A 216 11.24 2.16 -15.18
N MET A 217 11.82 0.95 -15.16
CA MET A 217 12.35 0.35 -13.93
C MET A 217 13.46 1.18 -13.30
N PRO A 218 14.46 1.73 -14.04
CA PRO A 218 15.44 2.64 -13.47
C PRO A 218 14.81 3.89 -12.85
N MET A 219 13.84 4.52 -13.51
CA MET A 219 13.12 5.68 -12.98
C MET A 219 12.36 5.37 -11.69
N VAL A 220 11.69 4.22 -11.64
CA VAL A 220 10.98 3.76 -10.43
C VAL A 220 11.99 3.52 -9.30
N LYS A 221 13.13 2.91 -9.58
CA LYS A 221 14.20 2.70 -8.59
C LYS A 221 14.72 4.03 -8.03
N GLU A 222 15.01 5.00 -8.89
CA GLU A 222 15.45 6.34 -8.48
C GLU A 222 14.38 7.06 -7.63
N PHE A 223 13.12 7.02 -8.05
CA PHE A 223 12.00 7.58 -7.32
C PHE A 223 11.87 7.00 -5.91
N LEU A 224 12.01 5.69 -5.77
CA LEU A 224 11.94 4.98 -4.50
C LEU A 224 13.18 5.26 -3.63
N GLN A 225 14.36 5.27 -4.23
CA GLN A 225 15.63 5.52 -3.53
C GLN A 225 15.67 6.88 -2.85
N ALA A 226 15.14 7.93 -3.49
CA ALA A 226 15.01 9.27 -2.91
C ALA A 226 14.17 9.27 -1.62
N ARG A 227 13.36 8.24 -1.40
CA ARG A 227 12.47 8.04 -0.24
C ARG A 227 12.98 6.99 0.76
N GLY A 228 14.18 6.46 0.54
CA GLY A 228 14.77 5.37 1.32
C GLY A 228 14.21 3.99 0.99
N LEU A 229 13.46 3.87 -0.11
CA LEU A 229 12.77 2.64 -0.49
C LEU A 229 13.50 1.91 -1.62
N THR A 230 13.31 0.59 -1.69
CA THR A 230 13.87 -0.26 -2.75
C THR A 230 12.84 -1.24 -3.27
N LEU A 231 12.93 -1.58 -4.57
CA LEU A 231 12.15 -2.67 -5.15
C LEU A 231 12.62 -4.02 -4.60
N SER A 232 11.68 -4.93 -4.41
CA SER A 232 11.98 -6.33 -4.09
C SER A 232 12.39 -7.05 -5.36
N GLU A 233 13.68 -7.37 -5.52
CA GLU A 233 14.19 -8.09 -6.71
C GLU A 233 13.56 -9.47 -6.88
N GLU A 234 13.24 -10.15 -5.77
CA GLU A 234 12.63 -11.49 -5.79
C GLU A 234 11.17 -11.48 -6.32
N LYS A 235 10.47 -10.34 -6.18
CA LYS A 235 9.04 -10.23 -6.48
C LYS A 235 8.75 -9.33 -7.67
N THR A 236 9.70 -8.47 -8.05
CA THR A 236 9.54 -7.59 -9.21
C THR A 236 9.83 -8.37 -10.49
N LYS A 237 8.87 -8.42 -11.39
CA LYS A 237 8.99 -9.15 -12.66
C LYS A 237 8.26 -8.44 -13.78
N ILE A 238 8.65 -8.73 -15.01
CA ILE A 238 8.00 -8.25 -16.22
C ILE A 238 7.36 -9.44 -16.91
N THR A 239 6.05 -9.36 -17.10
CA THR A 239 5.22 -10.45 -17.61
C THR A 239 4.46 -10.00 -18.86
N HIS A 240 4.34 -10.87 -19.87
CA HIS A 240 3.43 -10.64 -20.99
C HIS A 240 1.99 -10.98 -20.58
N ILE A 241 1.00 -10.20 -21.06
CA ILE A 241 -0.41 -10.36 -20.67
C ILE A 241 -0.98 -11.74 -21.03
N ASP A 242 -0.46 -12.42 -22.04
CA ASP A 242 -0.90 -13.77 -22.42
C ASP A 242 -0.43 -14.85 -21.44
N GLU A 243 0.71 -14.63 -20.76
CA GLU A 243 1.17 -15.48 -19.67
C GLU A 243 0.31 -15.29 -18.42
N GLY A 244 -0.14 -14.05 -18.21
CA GLY A 244 -0.94 -13.64 -17.07
C GLY A 244 -0.11 -13.33 -15.84
N PHE A 245 -0.65 -12.45 -15.01
CA PHE A 245 -0.04 -12.02 -13.75
C PHE A 245 -1.06 -12.03 -12.61
N ASP A 246 -0.56 -12.11 -11.38
CA ASP A 246 -1.40 -12.08 -10.18
C ASP A 246 -1.32 -10.69 -9.54
N PHE A 247 -2.47 -10.05 -9.35
CA PHE A 247 -2.58 -8.76 -8.68
C PHE A 247 -3.77 -8.75 -7.72
N LEU A 248 -3.54 -8.37 -6.47
CA LEU A 248 -4.56 -8.25 -5.41
C LEU A 248 -5.45 -9.49 -5.24
N GLY A 249 -4.88 -10.66 -5.44
CA GLY A 249 -5.60 -11.93 -5.30
C GLY A 249 -6.36 -12.40 -6.55
N PHE A 250 -6.22 -11.68 -7.66
CA PHE A 250 -6.77 -12.04 -8.97
C PHE A 250 -5.65 -12.40 -9.94
N ASN A 251 -5.92 -13.33 -10.86
CA ASN A 251 -5.11 -13.60 -12.03
C ASN A 251 -5.72 -12.87 -13.22
N ILE A 252 -4.92 -12.05 -13.87
CA ILE A 252 -5.30 -11.21 -15.01
C ILE A 252 -4.49 -11.67 -16.22
N ARG A 253 -5.17 -12.02 -17.32
CA ARG A 253 -4.52 -12.48 -18.55
C ARG A 253 -5.34 -12.26 -19.79
N LYS A 254 -4.71 -12.32 -20.95
CA LYS A 254 -5.38 -12.57 -22.22
C LYS A 254 -5.22 -14.02 -22.64
N TYR A 255 -6.27 -14.64 -23.06
CA TYR A 255 -6.26 -16.00 -23.60
C TYR A 255 -7.03 -16.06 -24.91
N LYS A 256 -6.37 -16.40 -26.00
CA LYS A 256 -6.96 -16.39 -27.35
C LYS A 256 -7.67 -15.07 -27.67
N GLY A 257 -7.03 -13.94 -27.37
CA GLY A 257 -7.55 -12.58 -27.56
C GLY A 257 -8.62 -12.12 -26.58
N LYS A 258 -9.12 -13.00 -25.69
CA LYS A 258 -10.11 -12.64 -24.68
C LYS A 258 -9.42 -12.24 -23.37
N PHE A 259 -9.81 -11.10 -22.81
CA PHE A 259 -9.34 -10.64 -21.51
C PHE A 259 -10.10 -11.34 -20.39
N LEU A 260 -9.39 -11.94 -19.46
CA LEU A 260 -9.94 -12.73 -18.37
C LEU A 260 -9.41 -12.21 -17.03
N ILE A 261 -10.30 -12.10 -16.04
CA ILE A 261 -9.99 -11.87 -14.63
C ILE A 261 -10.60 -13.02 -13.84
N THR A 262 -9.77 -13.76 -13.11
CA THR A 262 -10.20 -14.89 -12.28
C THR A 262 -9.50 -14.81 -10.93
N SER A 263 -9.99 -15.52 -9.91
CA SER A 263 -9.27 -15.63 -8.64
C SER A 263 -7.91 -16.29 -8.85
N SER A 264 -6.86 -15.75 -8.23
CA SER A 264 -5.52 -16.35 -8.30
C SER A 264 -5.50 -17.73 -7.65
N LYS A 265 -4.58 -18.59 -8.09
CA LYS A 265 -4.40 -19.93 -7.50
C LYS A 265 -4.12 -19.87 -6.00
N GLU A 266 -3.40 -18.85 -5.54
CA GLU A 266 -3.11 -18.65 -4.12
C GLU A 266 -4.39 -18.30 -3.34
N SER A 267 -5.21 -17.39 -3.86
CA SER A 267 -6.51 -17.02 -3.26
C SER A 267 -7.45 -18.22 -3.16
N GLN A 268 -7.55 -19.03 -4.21
CA GLN A 268 -8.35 -20.26 -4.21
C GLN A 268 -7.87 -21.25 -3.14
N LYS A 269 -6.55 -21.51 -3.07
CA LYS A 269 -5.97 -22.41 -2.05
C LYS A 269 -6.17 -21.88 -0.63
N LYS A 270 -6.09 -20.56 -0.43
CA LYS A 270 -6.33 -19.93 0.87
C LYS A 270 -7.78 -20.06 1.30
N PHE A 271 -8.71 -19.84 0.39
CA PHE A 271 -10.13 -20.04 0.62
C PHE A 271 -10.47 -21.49 0.96
N GLN A 272 -9.97 -22.43 0.16
CA GLN A 272 -10.19 -23.86 0.40
C GLN A 272 -9.62 -24.32 1.76
N ARG A 273 -8.43 -23.85 2.14
CA ARG A 273 -7.86 -24.12 3.48
C ARG A 273 -8.79 -23.61 4.59
N LYS A 274 -9.28 -22.38 4.47
CA LYS A 274 -10.17 -21.79 5.47
C LYS A 274 -11.47 -22.56 5.61
N ILE A 275 -12.06 -23.00 4.50
CA ILE A 275 -13.26 -23.88 4.54
C ILE A 275 -12.92 -25.19 5.24
N ASN A 276 -11.81 -25.83 4.87
CA ASN A 276 -11.42 -27.10 5.49
C ASN A 276 -11.16 -26.95 7.01
N GLU A 277 -10.56 -25.84 7.45
CA GLU A 277 -10.36 -25.53 8.87
C GLU A 277 -11.71 -25.40 9.59
N ILE A 278 -12.67 -24.65 9.03
CA ILE A 278 -14.01 -24.49 9.59
C ILE A 278 -14.72 -25.86 9.68
N VAL A 279 -14.77 -26.60 8.59
CA VAL A 279 -15.43 -27.93 8.55
C VAL A 279 -14.80 -28.89 9.56
N ASN A 280 -13.45 -28.93 9.61
CA ASN A 280 -12.75 -29.84 10.51
C ASN A 280 -12.90 -29.47 12.00
N SER A 281 -12.99 -28.18 12.32
CA SER A 281 -13.19 -27.72 13.70
C SER A 281 -14.64 -27.89 14.19
N HIS A 282 -15.59 -28.15 13.28
CA HIS A 282 -17.03 -28.22 13.60
C HIS A 282 -17.65 -29.59 13.29
N LYS A 283 -16.84 -30.65 13.10
CA LYS A 283 -17.33 -31.99 12.75
C LYS A 283 -18.34 -32.60 13.73
N THR A 284 -18.35 -32.15 14.97
CA THR A 284 -19.19 -32.66 16.05
C THR A 284 -20.29 -31.69 16.49
N ILE A 285 -20.42 -30.55 15.84
CA ILE A 285 -21.42 -29.52 16.20
C ILE A 285 -22.70 -29.77 15.42
N PRO A 286 -23.90 -29.60 16.06
CA PRO A 286 -25.18 -29.68 15.37
C PRO A 286 -25.27 -28.69 14.20
N GLN A 287 -25.96 -29.09 13.13
CA GLN A 287 -26.07 -28.29 11.89
C GLN A 287 -26.61 -26.87 12.12
N GLU A 288 -27.51 -26.71 13.09
CA GLU A 288 -28.05 -25.40 13.49
C GLU A 288 -27.02 -24.40 14.01
N SER A 289 -25.87 -24.88 14.47
CA SER A 289 -24.77 -24.03 14.98
C SER A 289 -23.73 -23.72 13.90
N LEU A 290 -23.89 -24.25 12.68
CA LEU A 290 -23.00 -24.04 11.53
C LEU A 290 -23.49 -22.92 10.59
N ILE A 291 -24.77 -22.54 10.72
CA ILE A 291 -25.43 -21.47 9.97
C ILE A 291 -25.44 -20.19 10.81
#